data_a8b2801b482bcd9335110c909832c0c4
#
_entry.id   a8b2801b482bcd9335110c909832c0c4
#
_cell.length_a   1.000
_cell.length_b   1.000
_cell.length_c   1.000
_cell.angle_alpha   90.00
_cell.angle_beta   90.00
_cell.angle_gamma   90.00
#
_symmetry.space_group_name_H-M   'P 1'
#
loop_
_entity.id
_entity.type
_entity.pdbx_description
1 polymer ?
#
loop_
_entity_poly.entity_id
_entity_poly.type
_entity_poly.pdbx_seq_one_letter_code
_entity_poly.pdbx_strand_id
1 'polypeptide(L)'
;MQQYLPSFALDVFRLCIWLVLLVGIFVPLERLCAQHRQKVFRKGFLTDLGYYFLNNLLLKLLLILPMSIVAWGVHHLETNGLYAWVADLPLRVRFVLAIVVGEFGAYWGHRWSHEIPVLWRFHSIHHSAKEMDWLVNTRAHPLDMLFIRLCGLLPIYLLGLAQPTGKTVDLVPLLYALVGIVWSFFIHANVCWRFGWLEKLVATPAFHHWHHTNDRAEYFNKNYAAIFPWMDKLFGTFYLPKKRWTKKYGIDGPIASSFAGQLLQPFKWKLSKLRN
;
A
#
# COMPACT_ATOMS: atom_id res chain seq x y z
N MET A 1 -30.75 12.65 6.02
CA MET A 1 -29.94 13.08 4.84
C MET A 1 -29.09 14.33 5.12
N GLN A 2 -29.59 15.34 5.84
CA GLN A 2 -28.82 16.57 6.14
C GLN A 2 -27.60 16.41 7.04
N GLN A 3 -27.50 15.38 7.88
CA GLN A 3 -26.34 15.16 8.76
C GLN A 3 -25.12 14.52 8.07
N TYR A 4 -25.26 13.86 6.92
CA TYR A 4 -24.17 13.16 6.24
C TYR A 4 -23.41 14.04 5.24
N LEU A 5 -24.05 15.04 4.66
CA LEU A 5 -23.39 15.98 3.75
C LEU A 5 -22.24 16.77 4.40
N PRO A 6 -22.38 17.29 5.65
CA PRO A 6 -21.28 17.96 6.31
C PRO A 6 -20.07 17.04 6.59
N SER A 7 -20.31 15.76 6.94
CA SER A 7 -19.23 14.81 7.19
C SER A 7 -18.46 14.43 5.93
N PHE A 8 -19.15 14.22 4.81
CA PHE A 8 -18.53 13.94 3.51
C PHE A 8 -17.69 15.13 3.02
N ALA A 9 -18.24 16.35 3.09
CA ALA A 9 -17.52 17.55 2.71
C ALA A 9 -16.24 17.75 3.55
N LEU A 10 -16.32 17.47 4.85
CA LEU A 10 -15.17 17.51 5.74
C LEU A 10 -14.11 16.46 5.37
N ASP A 11 -14.51 15.24 5.01
CA ASP A 11 -13.59 14.21 4.54
C ASP A 11 -12.88 14.63 3.25
N VAL A 12 -13.61 15.18 2.26
CA VAL A 12 -13.03 15.71 1.03
C VAL A 12 -12.06 16.85 1.34
N PHE A 13 -12.44 17.78 2.21
CA PHE A 13 -11.57 18.89 2.62
C PHE A 13 -10.27 18.39 3.27
N ARG A 14 -10.35 17.42 4.18
CA ARG A 14 -9.17 16.78 4.78
C ARG A 14 -8.27 16.13 3.73
N LEU A 15 -8.85 15.44 2.75
CA LEU A 15 -8.08 14.86 1.65
C LEU A 15 -7.39 15.93 0.79
N CYS A 16 -8.04 17.07 0.54
CA CYS A 16 -7.40 18.19 -0.15
C CYS A 16 -6.21 18.74 0.64
N ILE A 17 -6.33 18.91 1.97
CA ILE A 17 -5.20 19.33 2.82
C ILE A 17 -4.06 18.32 2.73
N TRP A 18 -4.34 17.02 2.88
CA TRP A 18 -3.33 15.98 2.75
C TRP A 18 -2.66 15.98 1.37
N LEU A 19 -3.43 16.17 0.30
CA LEU A 19 -2.90 16.27 -1.06
C LEU A 19 -1.95 17.45 -1.20
N VAL A 20 -2.30 18.62 -0.67
CA VAL A 20 -1.43 19.82 -0.69
C VAL A 20 -0.13 19.56 0.06
N LEU A 21 -0.18 18.91 1.23
CA LEU A 21 1.01 18.54 1.99
C LEU A 21 1.90 17.56 1.22
N LEU A 22 1.30 16.52 0.62
CA LEU A 22 2.03 15.53 -0.19
C LEU A 22 2.67 16.19 -1.43
N VAL A 23 1.94 17.05 -2.14
CA VAL A 23 2.47 17.84 -3.25
C VAL A 23 3.63 18.72 -2.80
N GLY A 24 3.49 19.41 -1.66
CA GLY A 24 4.53 20.26 -1.09
C GLY A 24 5.82 19.53 -0.71
N ILE A 25 5.72 18.25 -0.37
CA ILE A 25 6.87 17.40 -0.03
C ILE A 25 7.43 16.71 -1.28
N PHE A 26 6.60 15.96 -2.01
CA PHE A 26 7.09 15.03 -3.03
C PHE A 26 7.40 15.72 -4.35
N VAL A 27 6.68 16.77 -4.76
CA VAL A 27 6.98 17.44 -6.02
C VAL A 27 8.35 18.11 -6.00
N PRO A 28 8.74 18.93 -4.99
CA PRO A 28 10.10 19.45 -4.91
C PRO A 28 11.15 18.35 -4.81
N LEU A 29 10.89 17.29 -4.01
CA LEU A 29 11.80 16.17 -3.84
C LEU A 29 12.10 15.48 -5.17
N GLU A 30 11.07 15.16 -5.94
CA GLU A 30 11.21 14.52 -7.26
C GLU A 30 11.80 15.47 -8.32
N ARG A 31 11.68 16.79 -8.15
CA ARG A 31 12.32 17.76 -9.05
C ARG A 31 13.83 17.87 -8.81
N LEU A 32 14.22 17.87 -7.55
CA LEU A 32 15.61 18.02 -7.15
C LEU A 32 16.41 16.72 -7.28
N CYS A 33 15.75 15.57 -7.04
CA CYS A 33 16.41 14.27 -6.90
C CYS A 33 15.86 13.20 -7.84
N ALA A 34 15.32 13.59 -9.01
CA ALA A 34 14.66 12.67 -9.94
C ALA A 34 15.56 11.51 -10.40
N GLN A 35 15.04 10.28 -10.33
CA GLN A 35 15.63 9.12 -11.01
C GLN A 35 15.40 9.19 -12.53
N HIS A 36 14.19 9.56 -12.93
CA HIS A 36 13.83 9.78 -14.33
C HIS A 36 13.27 11.19 -14.51
N ARG A 37 13.73 11.91 -15.53
CA ARG A 37 13.16 13.23 -15.86
C ARG A 37 11.78 13.04 -16.47
N GLN A 38 10.75 13.51 -15.79
CA GLN A 38 9.36 13.42 -16.22
C GLN A 38 8.57 14.68 -15.85
N LYS A 39 7.41 14.89 -16.49
CA LYS A 39 6.52 16.02 -16.18
C LYS A 39 5.78 15.75 -14.85
N VAL A 40 5.44 16.80 -14.08
CA VAL A 40 4.55 16.67 -12.92
C VAL A 40 3.18 16.14 -13.36
N PHE A 41 2.61 16.78 -14.39
CA PHE A 41 1.36 16.33 -15.02
C PHE A 41 1.67 15.33 -16.14
N ARG A 42 2.17 14.15 -15.75
CA ARG A 42 2.43 13.04 -16.68
C ARG A 42 1.15 12.40 -17.19
N LYS A 43 1.29 11.54 -18.19
CA LYS A 43 0.15 10.75 -18.66
C LYS A 43 -0.37 9.85 -17.54
N GLY A 44 -1.66 9.96 -17.24
CA GLY A 44 -2.32 9.21 -16.16
C GLY A 44 -2.37 9.94 -14.81
N PHE A 45 -1.81 11.15 -14.68
CA PHE A 45 -1.89 11.95 -13.44
C PHE A 45 -3.33 12.12 -12.93
N LEU A 46 -4.27 12.50 -13.80
CA LEU A 46 -5.67 12.67 -13.42
C LEU A 46 -6.34 11.34 -13.02
N THR A 47 -5.92 10.23 -13.63
CA THR A 47 -6.39 8.90 -13.25
C THR A 47 -5.93 8.56 -11.83
N ASP A 48 -4.67 8.84 -11.49
CA ASP A 48 -4.12 8.59 -10.16
C ASP A 48 -4.73 9.51 -9.11
N LEU A 49 -4.99 10.76 -9.47
CA LEU A 49 -5.73 11.69 -8.62
C LEU A 49 -7.16 11.20 -8.36
N GLY A 50 -7.83 10.65 -9.38
CA GLY A 50 -9.14 10.00 -9.22
C GLY A 50 -9.07 8.82 -8.24
N TYR A 51 -8.06 7.97 -8.34
CA TYR A 51 -7.81 6.88 -7.38
C TYR A 51 -7.49 7.40 -5.98
N TYR A 52 -6.76 8.51 -5.85
CA TYR A 52 -6.49 9.13 -4.55
C TYR A 52 -7.79 9.42 -3.80
N PHE A 53 -8.74 10.11 -4.42
CA PHE A 53 -10.02 10.42 -3.78
C PHE A 53 -10.90 9.19 -3.62
N LEU A 54 -11.06 8.37 -4.66
CA LEU A 54 -11.90 7.17 -4.60
C LEU A 54 -11.46 6.24 -3.47
N ASN A 55 -10.19 5.88 -3.44
CA ASN A 55 -9.69 4.89 -2.49
C ASN A 55 -9.76 5.40 -1.04
N ASN A 56 -9.43 6.67 -0.78
CA ASN A 56 -9.51 7.20 0.57
C ASN A 56 -10.95 7.36 1.08
N LEU A 57 -11.92 7.65 0.20
CA LEU A 57 -13.33 7.76 0.58
C LEU A 57 -14.00 6.39 0.70
N LEU A 58 -13.70 5.46 -0.22
CA LEU A 58 -14.39 4.19 -0.33
C LEU A 58 -13.81 3.12 0.63
N LEU A 59 -12.50 3.08 0.80
CA LEU A 59 -11.84 2.00 1.55
C LEU A 59 -12.31 1.93 3.01
N LYS A 60 -12.53 3.07 3.66
CA LYS A 60 -13.08 3.13 5.01
C LYS A 60 -14.45 2.47 5.12
N LEU A 61 -15.31 2.63 4.10
CA LEU A 61 -16.62 2.00 4.03
C LEU A 61 -16.52 0.50 3.79
N LEU A 62 -15.62 0.10 2.87
CA LEU A 62 -15.38 -1.32 2.56
C LEU A 62 -14.79 -2.09 3.76
N LEU A 63 -14.04 -1.43 4.63
CA LEU A 63 -13.45 -2.04 5.83
C LEU A 63 -14.45 -2.22 6.97
N ILE A 64 -15.58 -1.50 7.01
CA ILE A 64 -16.54 -1.56 8.12
C ILE A 64 -17.00 -2.99 8.36
N LEU A 65 -17.57 -3.65 7.35
CA LEU A 65 -18.14 -4.98 7.52
C LEU A 65 -17.09 -6.04 7.91
N PRO A 66 -15.98 -6.22 7.17
CA PRO A 66 -14.99 -7.24 7.55
C PRO A 66 -14.36 -6.96 8.91
N MET A 67 -14.07 -5.70 9.26
CA MET A 67 -13.50 -5.37 10.57
C MET A 67 -14.51 -5.52 11.70
N SER A 68 -15.80 -5.29 11.46
CA SER A 68 -16.85 -5.58 12.44
C SER A 68 -16.97 -7.08 12.73
N ILE A 69 -16.85 -7.94 11.70
CA ILE A 69 -16.83 -9.40 11.87
C ILE A 69 -15.61 -9.81 12.69
N VAL A 70 -14.43 -9.24 12.39
CA VAL A 70 -13.20 -9.51 13.16
C VAL A 70 -13.37 -9.08 14.61
N ALA A 71 -13.86 -7.87 14.85
CA ALA A 71 -14.08 -7.35 16.19
C ALA A 71 -15.09 -8.21 17.00
N TRP A 72 -16.18 -8.65 16.34
CA TRP A 72 -17.14 -9.57 16.93
C TRP A 72 -16.50 -10.91 17.27
N GLY A 73 -15.74 -11.51 16.34
CA GLY A 73 -15.03 -12.77 16.57
C GLY A 73 -14.02 -12.69 17.69
N VAL A 74 -13.20 -11.64 17.71
CA VAL A 74 -12.24 -11.36 18.78
C VAL A 74 -12.93 -11.27 20.13
N HIS A 75 -14.04 -10.52 20.22
CA HIS A 75 -14.80 -10.35 21.46
C HIS A 75 -15.35 -11.69 22.01
N HIS A 76 -15.78 -12.62 21.14
CA HIS A 76 -16.35 -13.91 21.55
C HIS A 76 -15.30 -15.02 21.75
N LEU A 77 -14.15 -14.89 21.09
CA LEU A 77 -13.04 -15.85 21.18
C LEU A 77 -12.00 -15.44 22.23
N GLU A 78 -12.24 -14.36 22.94
CA GLU A 78 -11.29 -13.77 23.87
C GLU A 78 -10.80 -14.81 24.88
N THR A 79 -9.54 -15.20 24.70
CA THR A 79 -8.80 -15.97 25.70
C THR A 79 -8.19 -14.97 26.66
N ASN A 80 -8.79 -14.85 27.83
CA ASN A 80 -8.62 -13.82 28.87
C ASN A 80 -7.18 -13.43 29.29
N GLY A 81 -6.16 -14.01 28.73
CA GLY A 81 -4.76 -13.73 29.08
C GLY A 81 -3.99 -12.92 28.05
N LEU A 82 -4.15 -13.22 26.74
CA LEU A 82 -3.33 -12.61 25.70
C LEU A 82 -3.58 -11.11 25.57
N TYR A 83 -4.83 -10.69 25.51
CA TYR A 83 -5.18 -9.28 25.31
C TYR A 83 -4.83 -8.41 26.51
N ALA A 84 -5.01 -8.94 27.72
CA ALA A 84 -4.59 -8.26 28.93
C ALA A 84 -3.06 -8.07 28.95
N TRP A 85 -2.31 -9.12 28.63
CA TRP A 85 -0.86 -9.06 28.53
C TRP A 85 -0.38 -8.08 27.45
N VAL A 86 -0.99 -8.11 26.26
CA VAL A 86 -0.64 -7.16 25.17
C VAL A 86 -0.99 -5.73 25.56
N ALA A 87 -2.11 -5.50 26.26
CA ALA A 87 -2.51 -4.17 26.73
C ALA A 87 -1.54 -3.57 27.75
N ASP A 88 -0.84 -4.41 28.50
CA ASP A 88 0.17 -3.99 29.49
C ASP A 88 1.56 -3.73 28.89
N LEU A 89 1.78 -4.13 27.62
CA LEU A 89 3.02 -3.83 26.94
C LEU A 89 3.20 -2.30 26.73
N PRO A 90 4.44 -1.78 26.87
CA PRO A 90 4.73 -0.39 26.54
C PRO A 90 4.28 -0.01 25.11
N LEU A 91 3.75 1.20 24.92
CA LEU A 91 3.28 1.69 23.62
C LEU A 91 4.29 1.45 22.49
N ARG A 92 5.57 1.74 22.73
CA ARG A 92 6.65 1.54 21.75
C ARG A 92 6.81 0.09 21.32
N VAL A 93 6.64 -0.87 22.24
CA VAL A 93 6.72 -2.31 21.95
C VAL A 93 5.52 -2.74 21.13
N ARG A 94 4.31 -2.38 21.56
CA ARG A 94 3.07 -2.65 20.79
C ARG A 94 3.14 -2.07 19.38
N PHE A 95 3.63 -0.85 19.26
CA PHE A 95 3.78 -0.18 17.95
C PHE A 95 4.77 -0.93 17.04
N VAL A 96 5.95 -1.29 17.52
CA VAL A 96 6.93 -2.07 16.74
C VAL A 96 6.37 -3.42 16.33
N LEU A 97 5.72 -4.14 17.27
CA LEU A 97 5.07 -5.40 16.97
C LEU A 97 3.95 -5.25 15.94
N ALA A 98 3.13 -4.20 16.05
CA ALA A 98 2.07 -3.94 15.08
C ALA A 98 2.63 -3.69 13.67
N ILE A 99 3.74 -2.95 13.53
CA ILE A 99 4.38 -2.74 12.23
C ILE A 99 4.93 -4.05 11.68
N VAL A 100 5.64 -4.85 12.47
CA VAL A 100 6.23 -6.11 12.00
C VAL A 100 5.15 -7.12 11.62
N VAL A 101 4.14 -7.29 12.46
CA VAL A 101 3.05 -8.24 12.26
C VAL A 101 2.17 -7.81 11.08
N GLY A 102 1.84 -6.51 11.00
CA GLY A 102 1.06 -5.96 9.90
C GLY A 102 1.78 -6.04 8.56
N GLU A 103 3.08 -5.77 8.55
CA GLU A 103 3.90 -5.90 7.34
C GLU A 103 4.01 -7.37 6.90
N PHE A 104 4.13 -8.31 7.84
CA PHE A 104 4.11 -9.74 7.51
C PHE A 104 2.80 -10.14 6.80
N GLY A 105 1.66 -9.71 7.33
CA GLY A 105 0.37 -9.96 6.68
C GLY A 105 0.25 -9.26 5.32
N ALA A 106 0.66 -7.99 5.24
CA ALA A 106 0.64 -7.21 3.99
C ALA A 106 1.58 -7.79 2.93
N TYR A 107 2.77 -8.28 3.32
CA TYR A 107 3.71 -8.98 2.45
C TYR A 107 3.04 -10.19 1.75
N TRP A 108 2.37 -11.04 2.52
CA TRP A 108 1.67 -12.20 1.96
C TRP A 108 0.48 -11.80 1.11
N GLY A 109 -0.32 -10.81 1.53
CA GLY A 109 -1.40 -10.26 0.73
C GLY A 109 -0.89 -9.73 -0.62
N HIS A 110 0.19 -8.96 -0.61
CA HIS A 110 0.82 -8.40 -1.80
C HIS A 110 1.41 -9.49 -2.71
N ARG A 111 2.11 -10.47 -2.13
CA ARG A 111 2.63 -11.63 -2.85
C ARG A 111 1.52 -12.43 -3.52
N TRP A 112 0.43 -12.72 -2.82
CA TRP A 112 -0.73 -13.41 -3.40
C TRP A 112 -1.39 -12.58 -4.49
N SER A 113 -1.42 -11.27 -4.38
CA SER A 113 -1.93 -10.38 -5.43
C SER A 113 -1.12 -10.49 -6.73
N HIS A 114 0.15 -10.87 -6.66
CA HIS A 114 0.99 -11.18 -7.82
C HIS A 114 0.88 -12.61 -8.32
N GLU A 115 0.86 -13.58 -7.41
CA GLU A 115 1.01 -14.99 -7.74
C GLU A 115 -0.34 -15.67 -8.06
N ILE A 116 -1.48 -15.13 -7.54
CA ILE A 116 -2.81 -15.68 -7.79
C ILE A 116 -3.47 -14.94 -8.96
N PRO A 117 -3.77 -15.61 -10.09
CA PRO A 117 -4.25 -14.95 -11.31
C PRO A 117 -5.53 -14.13 -11.15
N VAL A 118 -6.44 -14.52 -10.25
CA VAL A 118 -7.66 -13.75 -9.96
C VAL A 118 -7.34 -12.46 -9.25
N LEU A 119 -6.41 -12.47 -8.28
CA LEU A 119 -5.98 -11.27 -7.54
C LEU A 119 -5.15 -10.34 -8.43
N TRP A 120 -4.27 -10.92 -9.27
CA TRP A 120 -3.48 -10.15 -10.22
C TRP A 120 -4.33 -9.27 -11.15
N ARG A 121 -5.53 -9.68 -11.54
CA ARG A 121 -6.42 -8.83 -12.35
C ARG A 121 -6.65 -7.46 -11.73
N PHE A 122 -6.81 -7.42 -10.41
CA PHE A 122 -7.03 -6.18 -9.65
C PHE A 122 -5.71 -5.45 -9.39
N HIS A 123 -4.67 -6.19 -9.01
CA HIS A 123 -3.35 -5.65 -8.69
C HIS A 123 -2.60 -5.13 -9.92
N SER A 124 -2.86 -5.70 -11.10
CA SER A 124 -2.28 -5.24 -12.37
C SER A 124 -2.61 -3.78 -12.70
N ILE A 125 -3.71 -3.23 -12.17
CA ILE A 125 -4.02 -1.81 -12.29
C ILE A 125 -2.95 -0.96 -11.60
N HIS A 126 -2.48 -1.39 -10.43
CA HIS A 126 -1.39 -0.73 -9.70
C HIS A 126 -0.09 -0.74 -10.52
N HIS A 127 0.25 -1.88 -11.10
CA HIS A 127 1.43 -2.04 -11.96
C HIS A 127 1.30 -1.44 -13.36
N SER A 128 0.15 -0.88 -13.74
CA SER A 128 -0.08 -0.36 -15.10
C SER A 128 0.58 0.99 -15.39
N ALA A 129 1.10 1.69 -14.39
CA ALA A 129 1.76 2.98 -14.54
C ALA A 129 3.06 2.82 -15.36
N LYS A 130 3.22 3.61 -16.43
CA LYS A 130 4.43 3.62 -17.27
C LYS A 130 5.48 4.62 -16.82
N GLU A 131 5.12 5.52 -15.95
CA GLU A 131 5.97 6.51 -15.31
C GLU A 131 5.73 6.41 -13.80
N MET A 132 6.80 6.33 -13.02
CA MET A 132 6.74 6.19 -11.57
C MET A 132 6.90 7.55 -10.89
N ASP A 133 6.01 7.88 -9.98
CA ASP A 133 6.11 8.98 -9.03
C ASP A 133 5.32 8.67 -7.75
N TRP A 134 5.43 9.55 -6.76
CA TRP A 134 4.74 9.41 -5.49
C TRP A 134 3.22 9.15 -5.62
N LEU A 135 2.54 9.75 -6.62
CA LEU A 135 1.09 9.63 -6.80
C LEU A 135 0.67 8.26 -7.36
N VAL A 136 1.59 7.49 -8.02
CA VAL A 136 1.32 6.11 -8.47
C VAL A 136 0.94 5.20 -7.31
N ASN A 137 1.39 5.49 -6.10
CA ASN A 137 0.95 4.80 -4.88
C ASN A 137 -0.58 4.69 -4.78
N THR A 138 -1.31 5.66 -5.29
CA THR A 138 -2.78 5.69 -5.21
C THR A 138 -3.48 4.89 -6.30
N ARG A 139 -2.79 4.60 -7.42
CA ARG A 139 -3.32 3.82 -8.54
C ARG A 139 -3.47 2.36 -8.12
N ALA A 140 -4.58 2.03 -7.50
CA ALA A 140 -4.90 0.67 -7.11
C ALA A 140 -6.41 0.45 -7.20
N HIS A 141 -6.83 -0.74 -7.62
CA HIS A 141 -8.24 -1.08 -7.59
C HIS A 141 -8.73 -1.18 -6.13
N PRO A 142 -9.92 -0.62 -5.77
CA PRO A 142 -10.40 -0.62 -4.38
C PRO A 142 -10.43 -2.01 -3.73
N LEU A 143 -10.78 -3.06 -4.48
CA LEU A 143 -10.80 -4.44 -3.96
C LEU A 143 -9.41 -5.00 -3.70
N ASP A 144 -8.41 -4.62 -4.48
CA ASP A 144 -7.02 -4.98 -4.23
C ASP A 144 -6.50 -4.31 -2.96
N MET A 145 -6.73 -3.00 -2.82
CA MET A 145 -6.38 -2.29 -1.60
C MET A 145 -7.07 -2.86 -0.37
N LEU A 146 -8.36 -3.21 -0.48
CA LEU A 146 -9.10 -3.85 0.60
C LEU A 146 -8.45 -5.17 1.00
N PHE A 147 -8.13 -6.01 0.03
CA PHE A 147 -7.53 -7.32 0.26
C PHE A 147 -6.17 -7.22 0.98
N ILE A 148 -5.24 -6.42 0.44
CA ILE A 148 -3.89 -6.26 1.04
C ILE A 148 -4.01 -5.63 2.44
N ARG A 149 -4.89 -4.64 2.62
CA ARG A 149 -5.12 -4.03 3.92
C ARG A 149 -5.70 -5.00 4.94
N LEU A 150 -6.65 -5.83 4.54
CA LEU A 150 -7.18 -6.87 5.43
C LEU A 150 -6.09 -7.86 5.84
N CYS A 151 -5.27 -8.32 4.91
CA CYS A 151 -4.14 -9.19 5.23
C CYS A 151 -3.20 -8.58 6.28
N GLY A 152 -2.92 -7.26 6.21
CA GLY A 152 -2.11 -6.56 7.20
C GLY A 152 -2.82 -6.30 8.52
N LEU A 153 -4.09 -5.92 8.50
CA LEU A 153 -4.84 -5.53 9.71
C LEU A 153 -5.29 -6.76 10.54
N LEU A 154 -5.71 -7.84 9.88
CA LEU A 154 -6.22 -9.03 10.56
C LEU A 154 -5.29 -9.55 11.66
N PRO A 155 -3.99 -9.83 11.40
CA PRO A 155 -3.11 -10.35 12.43
C PRO A 155 -2.86 -9.32 13.56
N ILE A 156 -2.87 -8.02 13.27
CA ILE A 156 -2.72 -6.97 14.29
C ILE A 156 -3.90 -7.01 15.27
N TYR A 157 -5.13 -7.12 14.74
CA TYR A 157 -6.33 -7.17 15.58
C TYR A 157 -6.48 -8.50 16.32
N LEU A 158 -6.20 -9.63 15.66
CA LEU A 158 -6.25 -10.96 16.28
C LEU A 158 -5.24 -11.12 17.42
N LEU A 159 -4.11 -10.43 17.38
CA LEU A 159 -3.12 -10.41 18.46
C LEU A 159 -3.37 -9.30 19.49
N GLY A 160 -4.45 -8.53 19.38
CA GLY A 160 -4.79 -7.46 20.34
C GLY A 160 -3.89 -6.22 20.27
N LEU A 161 -2.98 -6.13 19.26
CA LEU A 161 -2.00 -5.04 19.16
C LEU A 161 -2.61 -3.67 18.87
N ALA A 162 -3.80 -3.64 18.26
CA ALA A 162 -4.55 -2.43 17.92
C ALA A 162 -5.84 -2.26 18.74
N GLN A 163 -6.03 -3.04 19.80
CA GLN A 163 -7.20 -2.92 20.65
C GLN A 163 -7.11 -1.72 21.60
N PRO A 164 -8.23 -1.02 21.85
CA PRO A 164 -8.28 0.02 22.86
C PRO A 164 -7.96 -0.56 24.25
N THR A 165 -6.97 0.00 24.93
CA THR A 165 -6.59 -0.45 26.28
C THR A 165 -7.50 0.13 27.38
N GLY A 166 -8.37 1.08 27.03
CA GLY A 166 -9.22 1.80 27.99
C GLY A 166 -8.47 2.78 28.92
N LYS A 167 -7.12 2.74 28.91
CA LYS A 167 -6.29 3.55 29.83
C LYS A 167 -5.97 4.95 29.27
N THR A 168 -5.85 5.06 27.95
CA THR A 168 -5.54 6.32 27.21
C THR A 168 -6.02 6.19 25.78
N VAL A 169 -5.96 7.29 24.98
CA VAL A 169 -6.13 7.22 23.53
C VAL A 169 -5.07 6.27 22.97
N ASP A 170 -5.51 5.17 22.36
CA ASP A 170 -4.58 4.22 21.78
C ASP A 170 -3.98 4.78 20.47
N LEU A 171 -2.71 5.13 20.54
CA LEU A 171 -1.96 5.71 19.41
C LEU A 171 -1.42 4.66 18.44
N VAL A 172 -1.43 3.36 18.76
CA VAL A 172 -0.85 2.32 17.90
C VAL A 172 -1.49 2.27 16.52
N PRO A 173 -2.84 2.22 16.37
CA PRO A 173 -3.47 2.23 15.07
C PRO A 173 -3.17 3.50 14.26
N LEU A 174 -3.15 4.65 14.93
CA LEU A 174 -2.85 5.94 14.28
C LEU A 174 -1.41 5.98 13.77
N LEU A 175 -0.44 5.60 14.60
CA LEU A 175 0.98 5.58 14.23
C LEU A 175 1.26 4.54 13.14
N TYR A 176 0.65 3.35 13.22
CA TYR A 176 0.73 2.33 12.19
C TYR A 176 0.23 2.85 10.83
N ALA A 177 -0.96 3.47 10.82
CA ALA A 177 -1.52 4.05 9.60
C ALA A 177 -0.65 5.18 9.04
N LEU A 178 -0.15 6.08 9.90
CA LEU A 178 0.70 7.20 9.50
C LEU A 178 2.00 6.71 8.85
N VAL A 179 2.70 5.76 9.50
CA VAL A 179 3.93 5.17 8.94
C VAL A 179 3.64 4.50 7.61
N GLY A 180 2.60 3.67 7.53
CA GLY A 180 2.21 2.98 6.29
C GLY A 180 1.90 3.96 5.15
N ILE A 181 1.16 5.03 5.42
CA ILE A 181 0.81 6.05 4.42
C ILE A 181 2.05 6.79 3.92
N VAL A 182 2.82 7.40 4.83
CA VAL A 182 3.98 8.20 4.44
C VAL A 182 5.02 7.35 3.72
N TRP A 183 5.25 6.13 4.23
CA TRP A 183 6.23 5.23 3.66
C TRP A 183 5.83 4.73 2.27
N SER A 184 4.56 4.40 2.06
CA SER A 184 4.09 3.95 0.75
C SER A 184 4.21 5.03 -0.34
N PHE A 185 3.96 6.30 -0.01
CA PHE A 185 4.23 7.41 -0.93
C PHE A 185 5.72 7.57 -1.21
N PHE A 186 6.57 7.44 -0.17
CA PHE A 186 8.01 7.56 -0.32
C PHE A 186 8.61 6.49 -1.23
N ILE A 187 8.25 5.22 -1.06
CA ILE A 187 8.84 4.13 -1.88
C ILE A 187 8.45 4.19 -3.35
N HIS A 188 7.32 4.85 -3.69
CA HIS A 188 6.92 5.10 -5.07
C HIS A 188 7.55 6.37 -5.66
N ALA A 189 8.09 7.26 -4.82
CA ALA A 189 8.63 8.54 -5.28
C ALA A 189 9.76 8.36 -6.30
N ASN A 190 9.76 9.19 -7.34
CA ASN A 190 10.76 9.20 -8.40
C ASN A 190 12.07 9.87 -7.94
N VAL A 191 12.75 9.23 -6.99
CA VAL A 191 14.01 9.73 -6.43
C VAL A 191 15.17 8.76 -6.63
N CYS A 192 16.35 9.28 -6.93
CA CYS A 192 17.55 8.48 -7.26
C CYS A 192 18.35 8.06 -6.02
N TRP A 193 17.83 8.24 -4.82
CA TRP A 193 18.56 7.96 -3.59
C TRP A 193 18.87 6.49 -3.39
N ARG A 194 20.10 6.25 -2.92
CA ARG A 194 20.59 4.94 -2.53
C ARG A 194 21.10 5.02 -1.08
N PHE A 195 20.66 4.10 -0.25
CA PHE A 195 20.94 4.10 1.18
C PHE A 195 21.90 2.97 1.61
N GLY A 196 22.52 2.29 0.65
CA GLY A 196 23.53 1.27 0.90
C GLY A 196 22.98 0.07 1.69
N TRP A 197 23.57 -0.22 2.84
CA TRP A 197 23.17 -1.38 3.65
C TRP A 197 21.79 -1.25 4.28
N LEU A 198 21.32 -0.01 4.53
CA LEU A 198 19.98 0.25 5.06
C LEU A 198 18.88 -0.27 4.13
N GLU A 199 19.11 -0.33 2.81
CA GLU A 199 18.19 -0.89 1.82
C GLU A 199 17.90 -2.39 2.03
N LYS A 200 18.62 -3.04 2.92
CA LYS A 200 18.37 -4.43 3.32
C LYS A 200 17.43 -4.54 4.53
N LEU A 201 17.27 -3.45 5.27
CA LEU A 201 16.43 -3.39 6.47
C LEU A 201 15.11 -2.69 6.21
N VAL A 202 15.15 -1.59 5.43
CA VAL A 202 13.98 -0.74 5.18
C VAL A 202 13.83 -0.52 3.67
N ALA A 203 12.61 -0.68 3.16
CA ALA A 203 12.29 -0.51 1.76
C ALA A 203 12.51 0.95 1.34
N THR A 204 13.08 1.13 0.16
CA THR A 204 13.44 2.43 -0.42
C THR A 204 12.83 2.54 -1.80
N PRO A 205 12.79 3.73 -2.43
CA PRO A 205 12.40 3.86 -3.82
C PRO A 205 13.18 2.91 -4.74
N ALA A 206 14.50 2.77 -4.53
CA ALA A 206 15.32 1.85 -5.33
C ALA A 206 14.86 0.40 -5.24
N PHE A 207 14.44 -0.07 -4.05
CA PHE A 207 13.92 -1.40 -3.84
C PHE A 207 12.54 -1.60 -4.48
N HIS A 208 11.63 -0.66 -4.26
CA HIS A 208 10.25 -0.77 -4.73
C HIS A 208 10.10 -0.50 -6.23
N HIS A 209 10.95 0.32 -6.83
CA HIS A 209 10.97 0.51 -8.27
C HIS A 209 11.32 -0.78 -9.03
N TRP A 210 12.17 -1.65 -8.45
CA TRP A 210 12.42 -3.00 -9.00
C TRP A 210 11.22 -3.91 -8.87
N HIS A 211 10.34 -3.69 -7.89
CA HIS A 211 9.06 -4.38 -7.80
C HIS A 211 8.13 -4.02 -8.98
N HIS A 212 8.11 -2.74 -9.37
CA HIS A 212 7.31 -2.24 -10.49
C HIS A 212 7.99 -2.40 -11.87
N THR A 213 9.10 -3.10 -11.95
CA THR A 213 9.86 -3.22 -13.21
C THR A 213 9.09 -3.96 -14.30
N ASN A 214 9.26 -3.50 -15.54
CA ASN A 214 8.88 -4.21 -16.77
C ASN A 214 10.08 -4.35 -17.72
N ASP A 215 11.30 -4.43 -17.18
CA ASP A 215 12.52 -4.56 -17.98
C ASP A 215 12.66 -5.96 -18.57
N ARG A 216 12.50 -7.00 -17.76
CA ARG A 216 12.62 -8.42 -18.14
C ARG A 216 11.81 -9.31 -17.20
N ALA A 217 11.26 -10.40 -17.72
CA ALA A 217 10.45 -11.35 -16.95
C ALA A 217 11.18 -11.95 -15.73
N GLU A 218 12.50 -12.12 -15.79
CA GLU A 218 13.32 -12.64 -14.69
C GLU A 218 13.33 -11.76 -13.42
N TYR A 219 12.95 -10.47 -13.58
CA TYR A 219 12.88 -9.51 -12.48
C TYR A 219 11.45 -9.37 -11.90
N PHE A 220 10.46 -10.00 -12.52
CA PHE A 220 9.08 -9.95 -12.05
C PHE A 220 8.91 -10.75 -10.76
N ASN A 221 7.84 -10.49 -10.05
CA ASN A 221 7.51 -11.20 -8.80
C ASN A 221 8.64 -11.15 -7.76
N LYS A 222 9.19 -9.95 -7.55
CA LYS A 222 10.20 -9.64 -6.54
C LYS A 222 9.78 -8.45 -5.67
N ASN A 223 10.38 -8.35 -4.49
CA ASN A 223 10.32 -7.18 -3.61
C ASN A 223 8.90 -6.81 -3.16
N TYR A 224 8.18 -7.75 -2.57
CA TYR A 224 6.81 -7.55 -2.12
C TYR A 224 6.68 -6.73 -0.83
N ALA A 225 7.72 -6.68 0.01
CA ALA A 225 7.69 -5.93 1.26
C ALA A 225 7.58 -4.43 1.01
N ALA A 226 6.66 -3.77 1.72
CA ALA A 226 6.51 -2.32 1.65
C ALA A 226 7.44 -1.60 2.64
N ILE A 227 7.79 -2.24 3.78
CA ILE A 227 8.62 -1.64 4.83
C ILE A 227 9.91 -2.44 5.05
N PHE A 228 9.84 -3.79 5.12
CA PHE A 228 10.96 -4.63 5.56
C PHE A 228 11.49 -5.59 4.50
N PRO A 229 12.46 -5.20 3.66
CA PRO A 229 13.09 -6.05 2.63
C PRO A 229 13.70 -7.37 3.13
N TRP A 230 13.97 -7.47 4.43
CA TRP A 230 14.43 -8.73 5.01
C TRP A 230 13.38 -9.84 4.93
N MET A 231 12.08 -9.51 4.82
CA MET A 231 11.03 -10.50 4.54
C MET A 231 11.20 -11.10 3.14
N ASP A 232 11.50 -10.27 2.13
CA ASP A 232 11.80 -10.77 0.79
C ASP A 232 13.05 -11.65 0.76
N LYS A 233 14.04 -11.37 1.60
CA LYS A 233 15.21 -12.26 1.73
C LYS A 233 14.82 -13.59 2.38
N LEU A 234 13.99 -13.54 3.43
CA LEU A 234 13.54 -14.73 4.13
C LEU A 234 12.75 -15.67 3.20
N PHE A 235 11.91 -15.09 2.32
CA PHE A 235 11.04 -15.83 1.42
C PHE A 235 11.54 -15.92 -0.04
N GLY A 236 12.80 -15.52 -0.31
CA GLY A 236 13.47 -15.72 -1.60
C GLY A 236 13.02 -14.79 -2.73
N THR A 237 12.37 -13.67 -2.40
CA THR A 237 11.85 -12.71 -3.38
C THR A 237 12.66 -11.42 -3.47
N PHE A 238 13.76 -11.30 -2.72
CA PHE A 238 14.59 -10.10 -2.71
C PHE A 238 15.40 -9.93 -3.99
N TYR A 239 15.32 -8.74 -4.62
CA TYR A 239 16.12 -8.34 -5.76
C TYR A 239 16.47 -6.85 -5.69
N LEU A 240 17.75 -6.50 -5.53
CA LEU A 240 18.21 -5.12 -5.51
C LEU A 240 19.65 -5.02 -6.03
N PRO A 241 19.86 -4.75 -7.32
CA PRO A 241 21.19 -4.59 -7.90
C PRO A 241 21.85 -3.28 -7.46
N LYS A 242 23.15 -3.32 -7.14
CA LYS A 242 23.89 -2.20 -6.54
C LYS A 242 23.96 -0.93 -7.39
N LYS A 243 24.09 -1.07 -8.71
CA LYS A 243 24.39 0.07 -9.63
C LYS A 243 23.36 0.23 -10.75
N ARG A 244 22.24 -0.49 -10.70
CA ARG A 244 21.25 -0.44 -11.77
C ARG A 244 19.89 -0.03 -11.21
N TRP A 245 19.17 0.73 -12.01
CA TRP A 245 17.77 1.07 -11.81
C TRP A 245 16.93 0.43 -12.91
N THR A 246 15.67 0.18 -12.63
CA THR A 246 14.72 -0.23 -13.67
C THR A 246 14.56 0.89 -14.71
N LYS A 247 14.43 0.51 -15.96
CA LYS A 247 14.27 1.43 -17.09
C LYS A 247 12.83 1.53 -17.58
N LYS A 248 12.06 0.47 -17.34
CA LYS A 248 10.67 0.38 -17.78
C LYS A 248 9.77 0.03 -16.62
N TYR A 249 8.63 0.72 -16.55
CA TYR A 249 7.52 0.42 -15.68
C TYR A 249 6.30 0.03 -16.49
N GLY A 250 5.27 -0.44 -15.82
CA GLY A 250 4.02 -0.86 -16.43
C GLY A 250 3.97 -2.36 -16.62
N ILE A 251 2.95 -2.80 -17.30
CA ILE A 251 2.74 -4.21 -17.65
C ILE A 251 2.51 -4.35 -19.15
N ASP A 252 2.81 -5.51 -19.69
CA ASP A 252 2.46 -5.85 -21.06
C ASP A 252 0.99 -6.24 -21.14
N GLY A 253 0.30 -5.77 -22.17
CA GLY A 253 -1.11 -6.04 -22.39
C GLY A 253 -1.99 -4.79 -22.35
N PRO A 254 -3.26 -4.93 -22.74
CA PRO A 254 -4.16 -3.80 -22.84
C PRO A 254 -4.68 -3.39 -21.45
N ILE A 255 -4.34 -2.20 -21.04
CA ILE A 255 -4.95 -1.53 -19.90
C ILE A 255 -5.87 -0.42 -20.41
N ALA A 256 -7.09 -0.36 -19.87
CA ALA A 256 -8.04 0.69 -20.21
C ALA A 256 -7.44 2.07 -19.92
N SER A 257 -7.58 3.00 -20.87
CA SER A 257 -7.03 4.35 -20.74
C SER A 257 -7.85 5.24 -19.80
N SER A 258 -9.14 4.97 -19.65
CA SER A 258 -10.03 5.74 -18.78
C SER A 258 -10.07 5.17 -17.36
N PHE A 259 -10.29 6.04 -16.38
CA PHE A 259 -10.45 5.68 -14.98
C PHE A 259 -11.57 4.64 -14.76
N ALA A 260 -12.77 4.90 -15.29
CA ALA A 260 -13.92 3.97 -15.22
C ALA A 260 -13.62 2.64 -15.93
N GLY A 261 -12.91 2.69 -17.07
CA GLY A 261 -12.46 1.51 -17.78
C GLY A 261 -11.56 0.62 -16.92
N GLN A 262 -10.62 1.20 -16.19
CA GLN A 262 -9.72 0.49 -15.28
C GLN A 262 -10.48 -0.17 -14.11
N LEU A 263 -11.47 0.51 -13.54
CA LEU A 263 -12.31 -0.07 -12.49
C LEU A 263 -13.14 -1.27 -12.97
N LEU A 264 -13.56 -1.28 -14.22
CA LEU A 264 -14.35 -2.38 -14.77
C LEU A 264 -13.50 -3.49 -15.41
N GLN A 265 -12.24 -3.21 -15.73
CA GLN A 265 -11.37 -4.16 -16.46
C GLN A 265 -11.15 -5.49 -15.75
N PRO A 266 -10.89 -5.57 -14.43
CA PRO A 266 -10.67 -6.84 -13.74
C PRO A 266 -11.83 -7.82 -13.88
N PHE A 267 -13.05 -7.34 -13.98
CA PHE A 267 -14.25 -8.16 -14.12
C PHE A 267 -14.47 -8.69 -15.55
N LYS A 268 -13.92 -7.99 -16.56
CA LYS A 268 -14.02 -8.35 -17.98
C LYS A 268 -12.86 -9.22 -18.48
N TRP A 269 -11.81 -9.37 -17.68
CA TRP A 269 -10.59 -10.04 -18.09
C TRP A 269 -10.77 -11.56 -18.11
N LYS A 270 -10.59 -12.21 -19.28
CA LYS A 270 -10.61 -13.67 -19.40
C LYS A 270 -9.29 -14.25 -18.87
N LEU A 271 -9.36 -15.28 -18.04
CA LEU A 271 -8.19 -15.94 -17.42
C LEU A 271 -7.14 -16.43 -18.42
N SER A 272 -7.58 -16.80 -19.65
CA SER A 272 -6.69 -17.28 -20.71
C SER A 272 -5.67 -16.24 -21.24
N LYS A 273 -5.83 -14.94 -20.87
CA LYS A 273 -4.93 -13.85 -21.28
C LYS A 273 -3.96 -13.42 -20.16
N LEU A 274 -3.95 -14.13 -19.04
CA LEU A 274 -3.09 -13.86 -17.88
C LEU A 274 -1.83 -14.72 -17.91
N ARG A 275 -1.09 -14.75 -19.03
CA ARG A 275 0.29 -15.24 -19.00
C ARG A 275 1.20 -14.04 -18.77
N ASN A 276 1.89 -14.10 -17.63
CA ASN A 276 3.02 -13.23 -17.28
C ASN A 276 4.17 -13.44 -18.25
#